data_90f489ae4d8e83301bcf2808f1b74bae
#
_entry.id   90f489ae4d8e83301bcf2808f1b74bae
#
_cell.length_a   1.000
_cell.length_b   1.000
_cell.length_c   1.000
_cell.angle_alpha   90.00
_cell.angle_beta   90.00
_cell.angle_gamma   90.00
#
_symmetry.space_group_name_H-M   'P 1'
#
loop_
_entity.id
_entity.type
_entity.pdbx_description
1 polymer ?
#
loop_
_entity_poly.entity_id
_entity_poly.type
_entity_poly.pdbx_seq_one_letter_code
_entity_poly.pdbx_strand_id
1 'polypeptide(L)' 'PDALKNVLETITQFRSGNEQVISVVGCGGNRDKTKRPLMAAIACKYSDKVILTSDNPRDEDPLEIIREMQKGIGPTE' A
#
# COMPACT_ATOMS: atom_id res chain seq x y z
N PRO A 1 2.81 6.89 6.00
CA PRO A 1 1.63 7.11 5.14
C PRO A 1 1.63 8.43 4.42
N ASP A 2 2.16 9.49 5.06
CA ASP A 2 2.15 10.81 4.43
C ASP A 2 3.00 10.86 3.16
N ALA A 3 4.16 10.22 3.18
CA ALA A 3 5.02 10.18 2.00
C ALA A 3 4.34 9.44 0.86
N LEU A 4 3.72 8.30 1.14
CA LEU A 4 3.01 7.51 0.13
C LEU A 4 1.84 8.30 -0.44
N LYS A 5 1.05 8.95 0.42
CA LYS A 5 -0.08 9.76 0.00
C LYS A 5 0.38 10.90 -0.91
N ASN A 6 1.45 11.59 -0.53
CA ASN A 6 1.97 12.72 -1.31
C ASN A 6 2.43 12.29 -2.71
N VAL A 7 3.12 11.16 -2.79
CA VAL A 7 3.56 10.62 -4.07
C VAL A 7 2.37 10.28 -4.97
N LEU A 8 1.38 9.59 -4.42
CA LEU A 8 0.22 9.17 -5.19
C LEU A 8 -0.65 10.35 -5.61
N GLU A 9 -0.80 11.35 -4.76
CA GLU A 9 -1.52 12.57 -5.14
C GLU A 9 -0.81 13.29 -6.28
N THR A 10 0.51 13.34 -6.24
CA THR A 10 1.30 13.96 -7.31
C THR A 10 1.10 13.22 -8.63
N ILE A 11 1.16 11.90 -8.60
CA ILE A 11 0.93 11.08 -9.80
C ILE A 11 -0.47 11.33 -10.36
N THR A 12 -1.47 11.41 -9.49
CA THR A 12 -2.85 11.66 -9.89
C THR A 12 -2.99 12.97 -10.66
N GLN A 13 -2.22 13.98 -10.29
CA GLN A 13 -2.26 15.27 -10.99
C GLN A 13 -1.70 15.22 -12.40
N PHE A 14 -0.81 14.26 -12.68
CA PHE A 14 -0.17 14.16 -13.98
C PHE A 14 -0.83 13.15 -14.92
N ARG A 15 -1.70 12.30 -14.42
CA ARG A 15 -2.33 11.29 -15.26
C ARG A 15 -3.43 11.93 -16.13
N SER A 16 -3.59 11.40 -17.33
CA SER A 16 -4.51 11.98 -18.32
C SER A 16 -5.81 11.20 -18.48
N GLY A 17 -6.16 10.33 -17.59
CA GLY A 17 -7.45 9.66 -17.57
C GLY A 17 -7.47 8.25 -18.15
N ASN A 18 -6.69 7.97 -19.16
CA ASN A 18 -6.62 6.64 -19.76
C ASN A 18 -5.53 5.77 -19.17
N GLU A 19 -4.68 6.34 -18.34
CA GLU A 19 -3.57 5.63 -17.72
C GLU A 19 -4.02 4.94 -16.45
N GLN A 20 -3.43 3.79 -16.18
CA GLN A 20 -3.64 3.10 -14.92
C GLN A 20 -2.48 3.35 -13.98
N VAL A 21 -2.80 3.52 -12.71
CA VAL A 21 -1.79 3.56 -11.66
C VAL A 21 -1.79 2.21 -10.97
N ILE A 22 -0.66 1.53 -11.04
CA ILE A 22 -0.45 0.23 -10.39
C ILE A 22 0.58 0.45 -9.30
N SER A 23 0.18 0.23 -8.05
CA SER A 23 1.07 0.43 -6.91
C SER A 23 1.51 -0.92 -6.35
N VAL A 24 2.81 -1.06 -6.16
CA VAL A 24 3.40 -2.21 -5.46
C VAL A 24 3.85 -1.70 -4.10
N VAL A 25 3.19 -2.17 -3.04
CA VAL A 25 3.39 -1.65 -1.69
C VAL A 25 3.90 -2.74 -0.78
N GLY A 26 5.01 -2.47 -0.11
CA GLY A 26 5.56 -3.38 0.88
C GLY A 26 5.79 -2.66 2.20
N CYS A 27 5.63 -3.37 3.30
CA CYS A 27 5.96 -2.88 4.63
C CYS A 27 7.05 -3.72 5.24
N GLY A 28 7.99 -3.06 5.95
CA GLY A 28 9.08 -3.75 6.62
C GLY A 28 8.63 -4.41 7.91
N GLY A 29 9.40 -5.42 8.32
CA GLY A 29 9.23 -6.02 9.62
C GLY A 29 9.84 -5.17 10.72
N ASN A 30 9.46 -5.44 11.97
CA ASN A 30 9.94 -4.74 13.16
C ASN A 30 9.71 -3.24 13.08
N ARG A 31 8.59 -2.85 12.48
CA ARG A 31 8.16 -1.46 12.33
C ARG A 31 6.79 -1.29 12.98
N ASP A 32 6.30 -0.04 12.98
CA ASP A 32 4.99 0.28 13.52
C ASP A 32 3.90 -0.41 12.69
N LYS A 33 3.27 -1.41 13.29
CA LYS A 33 2.26 -2.23 12.60
C LYS A 33 0.98 -1.46 12.32
N THR A 34 0.72 -0.38 13.04
CA THR A 34 -0.51 0.39 12.84
C THR A 34 -0.54 1.09 11.49
N LYS A 35 0.62 1.31 10.87
CA LYS A 35 0.71 1.94 9.56
C LYS A 35 0.41 1.00 8.41
N ARG A 36 0.49 -0.32 8.64
CA ARG A 36 0.32 -1.32 7.57
C ARG A 36 -1.04 -1.23 6.91
N PRO A 37 -2.17 -1.30 7.64
CA PRO A 37 -3.48 -1.17 6.99
C PRO A 37 -3.70 0.22 6.41
N LEU A 38 -3.14 1.28 7.02
CA LEU A 38 -3.28 2.63 6.51
C LEU A 38 -2.61 2.79 5.15
N MET A 39 -1.42 2.23 4.98
CA MET A 39 -0.71 2.31 3.70
C MET A 39 -1.47 1.57 2.60
N ALA A 40 -2.01 0.40 2.89
CA ALA A 40 -2.79 -0.35 1.92
C ALA A 40 -4.05 0.41 1.53
N ALA A 41 -4.74 1.02 2.49
CA ALA A 41 -5.94 1.81 2.22
C ALA A 41 -5.63 3.02 1.33
N ILE A 42 -4.54 3.72 1.60
CA ILE A 42 -4.11 4.87 0.79
C ILE A 42 -3.78 4.42 -0.63
N ALA A 43 -3.04 3.32 -0.77
CA ALA A 43 -2.69 2.80 -2.09
C ALA A 43 -3.95 2.46 -2.90
N CYS A 44 -4.92 1.83 -2.28
CA CYS A 44 -6.18 1.48 -2.95
C CYS A 44 -6.98 2.71 -3.35
N LYS A 45 -6.95 3.76 -2.54
CA LYS A 45 -7.69 4.98 -2.83
C LYS A 45 -7.19 5.69 -4.09
N TYR A 46 -5.87 5.71 -4.28
CA TYR A 46 -5.24 6.48 -5.35
C TYR A 46 -4.78 5.64 -6.53
N SER A 47 -4.96 4.33 -6.50
CA SER A 47 -4.45 3.43 -7.53
C SER A 47 -5.57 2.60 -8.14
N ASP A 48 -5.40 2.25 -9.42
CA ASP A 48 -6.32 1.35 -10.10
C ASP A 48 -6.09 -0.09 -9.71
N LYS A 49 -4.83 -0.45 -9.45
CA LYS A 49 -4.45 -1.78 -8.98
C LYS A 49 -3.41 -1.65 -7.89
N VAL A 50 -3.50 -2.51 -6.89
CA VAL A 50 -2.53 -2.55 -5.78
C VAL A 50 -2.03 -3.97 -5.62
N ILE A 51 -0.72 -4.11 -5.56
CA ILE A 51 -0.06 -5.38 -5.27
C ILE A 51 0.62 -5.23 -3.91
N LEU A 52 0.20 -6.04 -2.95
CA LEU A 52 0.81 -6.06 -1.63
C LEU A 52 1.93 -7.09 -1.60
N THR A 53 3.08 -6.69 -1.09
CA THR A 53 4.24 -7.55 -1.04
C THR A 53 4.98 -7.35 0.29
N SER A 54 5.99 -8.15 0.54
CA SER A 54 6.86 -7.97 1.69
C SER A 54 8.09 -7.17 1.28
N ASP A 55 8.62 -6.42 2.26
CA ASP A 55 9.85 -5.65 2.09
C ASP A 55 10.65 -5.76 3.37
N ASN A 56 11.73 -6.52 3.33
CA ASN A 56 12.62 -6.72 4.47
C ASN A 56 11.85 -7.11 5.74
N PRO A 57 11.29 -8.32 5.81
CA PRO A 57 10.41 -8.72 6.93
C PRO A 57 11.13 -8.85 8.27
N ARG A 58 12.44 -8.93 8.28
CA ARG A 58 13.27 -9.09 9.48
C ARG A 58 12.84 -10.33 10.27
N ASP A 59 12.41 -10.14 11.51
CA ASP A 59 12.01 -11.26 12.38
C ASP A 59 10.55 -11.65 12.24
N GLU A 60 9.80 -10.97 11.38
CA GLU A 60 8.38 -11.24 11.20
C GLU A 60 8.13 -12.11 9.97
N ASP A 61 7.03 -12.87 9.99
CA ASP A 61 6.59 -13.64 8.85
C ASP A 61 6.10 -12.69 7.75
N PRO A 62 6.67 -12.75 6.53
CA PRO A 62 6.23 -11.87 5.44
C PRO A 62 4.74 -11.97 5.15
N LEU A 63 4.15 -13.16 5.26
CA LEU A 63 2.72 -13.33 5.01
C LEU A 63 1.87 -12.64 6.07
N GLU A 64 2.33 -12.60 7.31
CA GLU A 64 1.61 -11.89 8.36
C GLU A 64 1.63 -10.39 8.14
N ILE A 65 2.74 -9.86 7.65
CA ILE A 65 2.83 -8.43 7.30
C ILE A 65 1.80 -8.10 6.22
N ILE A 66 1.73 -8.93 5.18
CA ILE A 66 0.77 -8.74 4.09
C ILE A 66 -0.66 -8.83 4.61
N ARG A 67 -0.96 -9.78 5.49
CA ARG A 67 -2.29 -9.90 6.09
C ARG A 67 -2.69 -8.66 6.85
N GLU A 68 -1.76 -8.06 7.59
CA GLU A 68 -2.04 -6.83 8.30
C GLU A 68 -2.31 -5.66 7.37
N MET A 69 -1.59 -5.60 6.25
CA MET A 69 -1.87 -4.60 5.22
C MET A 69 -3.28 -4.78 4.66
N GLN A 70 -3.69 -6.02 4.43
CA GLN A 70 -5.02 -6.32 3.89
C GLN A 70 -6.16 -5.86 4.78
N LYS A 71 -5.93 -5.71 6.07
CA LYS A 71 -6.97 -5.23 6.99
C LYS A 71 -7.44 -3.81 6.65
N GLY A 72 -6.65 -3.04 5.92
CA GLY A 72 -7.04 -1.71 5.46
C GLY A 72 -7.83 -1.71 4.18
N ILE A 73 -8.06 -2.88 3.58
CA ILE A 73 -8.75 -3.03 2.30
C ILE A 73 -10.10 -3.69 2.55
N GLY A 74 -11.14 -3.18 1.91
CA GLY A 74 -12.46 -3.75 2.06
C GLY A 74 -12.58 -5.15 1.46
N PRO A 75 -13.63 -5.89 1.80
CA PRO A 75 -13.78 -7.28 1.36
C PRO A 75 -13.96 -7.45 -0.15
N THR A 76 -14.25 -6.38 -0.86
CA THR A 76 -14.41 -6.41 -2.31
C THR A 76 -13.11 -6.23 -3.06
N GLU A 77 -12.05 -5.97 -2.35
CA GLU A 77 -10.73 -5.76 -2.94
C GLU A 77 -9.90 -7.06 -2.93
#